data_dd8aa5e28abef26db585f3f4500fa564
#
_entry.id   dd8aa5e28abef26db585f3f4500fa564
#
_cell.length_a   1.000
_cell.length_b   1.000
_cell.length_c   1.000
_cell.angle_alpha   90.00
_cell.angle_beta   90.00
_cell.angle_gamma   90.00
#
_symmetry.space_group_name_H-M   'P 1'
#
loop_
_entity.id
_entity.type
_entity.pdbx_description
1 polymer ?
#
loop_
_entity_poly.entity_id
_entity_poly.type
_entity_poly.pdbx_seq_one_letter_code
_entity_poly.pdbx_strand_id
1 'polypeptide(L)'
;MYVATLVFITFVTLAEARVFNIKGEHMGSNDVTPFATYILSNYKKTVLYIGVTNDLNRRILEHKSKIDPNSFTAKYNVDRLVYFEKFQSVNDAIAREKQLKHWNREWKERLINEKNPEWKDLFDYA
;
A
#
# COMPACT_ATOMS: atom_id res chain seq x y z
N MET A 1 -16.78 -9.96 -0.93
CA MET A 1 -15.49 -10.12 -0.24
C MET A 1 -14.64 -8.86 -0.31
N TYR A 2 -14.46 -8.27 -1.46
CA TYR A 2 -13.65 -7.07 -1.63
C TYR A 2 -14.21 -5.82 -0.97
N VAL A 3 -15.53 -5.66 -0.97
CA VAL A 3 -16.20 -4.44 -0.49
C VAL A 3 -15.96 -4.22 1.00
N ALA A 4 -16.17 -5.24 1.82
CA ALA A 4 -15.95 -5.14 3.26
C ALA A 4 -14.49 -4.85 3.59
N THR A 5 -13.57 -5.47 2.85
CA THR A 5 -12.14 -5.25 3.01
C THR A 5 -11.73 -3.82 2.67
N LEU A 6 -12.29 -3.26 1.60
CA LEU A 6 -12.00 -1.89 1.18
C LEU A 6 -12.39 -0.87 2.24
N VAL A 7 -13.51 -1.05 2.91
CA VAL A 7 -13.95 -0.15 3.99
C VAL A 7 -12.94 -0.19 5.15
N PHE A 8 -12.53 -1.38 5.56
CA PHE A 8 -11.56 -1.54 6.64
C PHE A 8 -10.21 -0.91 6.29
N ILE A 9 -9.73 -1.15 5.08
CA ILE A 9 -8.47 -0.59 4.58
C ILE A 9 -8.51 0.93 4.58
N THR A 10 -9.61 1.52 4.13
CA THR A 10 -9.77 2.98 4.10
C THR A 10 -9.64 3.57 5.51
N PHE A 11 -10.23 2.93 6.51
CA PHE A 11 -10.13 3.38 7.89
C PHE A 11 -8.68 3.34 8.38
N VAL A 12 -7.97 2.26 8.17
CA VAL A 12 -6.56 2.11 8.55
C VAL A 12 -5.69 3.16 7.86
N THR A 13 -5.92 3.39 6.58
CA THR A 13 -5.20 4.38 5.78
C THR A 13 -5.35 5.79 6.35
N LEU A 14 -6.57 6.18 6.73
CA LEU A 14 -6.81 7.48 7.33
C LEU A 14 -6.09 7.64 8.68
N ALA A 15 -6.07 6.60 9.49
CA ALA A 15 -5.35 6.62 10.75
C ALA A 15 -3.84 6.79 10.52
N GLU A 16 -3.26 6.11 9.55
CA GLU A 16 -1.86 6.29 9.17
C GLU A 16 -1.59 7.73 8.73
N ALA A 17 -2.42 8.28 7.86
CA ALA A 17 -2.24 9.63 7.35
C ALA A 17 -2.22 10.67 8.47
N ARG A 18 -3.05 10.51 9.49
CA ARG A 18 -3.06 11.41 10.66
C ARG A 18 -1.76 11.32 11.46
N VAL A 19 -1.24 10.12 11.65
CA VAL A 19 0.04 9.90 12.32
C VAL A 19 1.17 10.54 11.53
N PHE A 20 1.14 10.45 10.22
CA PHE A 20 2.16 11.01 9.35
C PHE A 20 2.20 12.53 9.39
N ASN A 21 1.06 13.17 9.47
CA ASN A 21 1.01 14.64 9.61
C ASN A 21 1.72 15.11 10.88
N ILE A 22 1.68 14.32 11.93
CA ILE A 22 2.38 14.63 13.18
C ILE A 22 3.88 14.37 13.05
N LYS A 23 4.26 13.30 12.35
CA LYS A 23 5.66 12.87 12.22
C LYS A 23 6.38 13.46 11.01
N GLY A 24 5.67 13.98 10.05
CA GLY A 24 6.25 14.51 8.82
C GLY A 24 7.27 15.61 9.05
N GLU A 25 7.13 16.34 10.14
CA GLU A 25 8.05 17.41 10.52
C GLU A 25 9.44 16.89 10.91
N HIS A 26 9.54 15.62 11.28
CA HIS A 26 10.77 15.02 11.77
C HIS A 26 11.54 14.23 10.72
N MET A 27 10.99 14.14 9.52
CA MET A 27 11.67 13.44 8.45
C MET A 27 12.69 14.35 7.78
N GLY A 28 13.69 14.74 8.52
CA GLY A 28 14.81 15.55 8.02
C GLY A 28 15.62 14.83 6.95
N SER A 29 15.00 13.99 6.18
CA SER A 29 15.62 13.27 5.10
C SER A 29 15.58 14.10 3.82
N ASN A 30 16.55 13.86 2.96
CA ASN A 30 16.57 14.41 1.61
C ASN A 30 15.53 13.75 0.70
N ASP A 31 14.67 12.90 1.24
CA ASP A 31 13.62 12.24 0.48
C ASP A 31 12.48 13.21 0.25
N VAL A 32 12.37 13.70 -0.96
CA VAL A 32 11.32 14.64 -1.37
C VAL A 32 9.98 13.96 -1.63
N THR A 33 9.93 12.62 -1.60
CA THR A 33 8.72 11.84 -1.88
C THR A 33 8.51 10.76 -0.83
N PRO A 34 8.26 11.14 0.46
CA PRO A 34 8.18 10.15 1.53
C PRO A 34 6.92 9.31 1.53
N PHE A 35 5.86 9.80 0.91
CA PHE A 35 4.56 9.11 0.92
C PHE A 35 4.47 8.16 -0.26
N ALA A 36 3.84 7.01 -0.04
CA ALA A 36 3.67 6.02 -1.08
C ALA A 36 2.26 5.44 -1.05
N THR A 37 1.69 5.25 -2.23
CA THR A 37 0.52 4.40 -2.43
C THR A 37 1.02 3.08 -3.00
N TYR A 38 0.55 1.97 -2.47
CA TYR A 38 1.10 0.67 -2.83
C TYR A 38 0.00 -0.37 -2.99
N ILE A 39 0.34 -1.42 -3.73
CA ILE A 39 -0.53 -2.58 -3.90
C ILE A 39 0.24 -3.82 -3.46
N LEU A 40 -0.35 -4.58 -2.56
CA LEU A 40 0.14 -5.90 -2.17
C LEU A 40 -0.70 -6.99 -2.80
N SER A 41 -0.08 -8.14 -2.99
CA SER A 41 -0.76 -9.35 -3.46
C SER A 41 -0.31 -10.55 -2.64
N ASN A 42 -1.15 -11.57 -2.60
CA ASN A 42 -0.72 -12.88 -2.13
C ASN A 42 0.02 -13.62 -3.25
N TYR A 43 0.68 -14.71 -2.91
CA TYR A 43 1.46 -15.50 -3.87
C TYR A 43 0.62 -15.95 -5.07
N LYS A 44 -0.62 -16.34 -4.82
CA LYS A 44 -1.51 -16.86 -5.87
C LYS A 44 -2.14 -15.77 -6.74
N LYS A 45 -1.86 -14.50 -6.46
CA LYS A 45 -2.40 -13.35 -7.22
C LYS A 45 -3.93 -13.28 -7.18
N THR A 46 -4.55 -13.81 -6.14
CA THR A 46 -6.01 -13.84 -6.00
C THR A 46 -6.56 -12.68 -5.19
N VAL A 47 -5.73 -12.06 -4.35
CA VAL A 47 -6.13 -10.99 -3.45
C VAL A 47 -5.22 -9.79 -3.64
N LEU A 48 -5.81 -8.60 -3.72
CA LEU A 48 -5.08 -7.32 -3.76
C LEU A 48 -5.44 -6.49 -2.54
N TYR A 49 -4.44 -5.81 -2.00
CA TYR A 49 -4.59 -4.87 -0.91
C TYR A 49 -3.96 -3.54 -1.33
N ILE A 50 -4.70 -2.45 -1.16
CA ILE A 50 -4.22 -1.11 -1.51
C ILE A 50 -4.07 -0.31 -0.24
N GLY A 51 -2.91 0.34 -0.06
CA GLY A 51 -2.65 1.16 1.10
C GLY A 51 -1.84 2.40 0.78
N VAL A 52 -1.70 3.26 1.77
CA VAL A 52 -0.85 4.44 1.73
C VAL A 52 -0.01 4.48 3.00
N THR A 53 1.22 4.97 2.88
CA THR A 53 2.14 5.04 4.01
C THR A 53 3.11 6.20 3.83
N ASN A 54 3.73 6.64 4.92
CA ASN A 54 4.85 7.59 4.86
C ASN A 54 6.22 6.88 4.90
N ASP A 55 6.22 5.57 5.05
CA ASP A 55 7.45 4.79 5.11
C ASP A 55 7.17 3.41 4.52
N LEU A 56 7.42 3.29 3.23
CA LEU A 56 7.07 2.07 2.50
C LEU A 56 7.81 0.86 3.04
N ASN A 57 9.11 0.99 3.29
CA ASN A 57 9.92 -0.14 3.78
C ASN A 57 9.41 -0.65 5.12
N ARG A 58 9.19 0.26 6.06
CA ARG A 58 8.63 -0.09 7.38
C ARG A 58 7.28 -0.79 7.22
N ARG A 59 6.40 -0.22 6.42
CA ARG A 59 5.04 -0.75 6.27
C ARG A 59 5.03 -2.13 5.63
N ILE A 60 5.87 -2.36 4.64
CA ILE A 60 5.97 -3.69 4.01
C ILE A 60 6.53 -4.71 5.00
N LEU A 61 7.53 -4.33 5.79
CA LEU A 61 8.05 -5.22 6.85
C LEU A 61 6.96 -5.58 7.86
N GLU A 62 6.13 -4.62 8.25
CA GLU A 62 5.00 -4.89 9.15
C GLU A 62 4.03 -5.91 8.54
N HIS A 63 3.72 -5.79 7.26
CA HIS A 63 2.87 -6.76 6.57
C HIS A 63 3.53 -8.15 6.50
N LYS A 64 4.80 -8.20 6.14
CA LYS A 64 5.54 -9.47 6.03
C LYS A 64 5.69 -10.18 7.37
N SER A 65 5.91 -9.44 8.43
CA SER A 65 6.06 -9.99 9.78
C SER A 65 4.72 -10.30 10.45
N LYS A 66 3.61 -9.94 9.81
CA LYS A 66 2.26 -10.14 10.35
C LYS A 66 2.13 -9.56 11.76
N ILE A 67 2.63 -8.33 11.93
CA ILE A 67 2.68 -7.68 13.24
C ILE A 67 1.30 -7.61 13.90
N ASP A 68 0.25 -7.51 13.08
CA ASP A 68 -1.13 -7.69 13.52
C ASP A 68 -1.67 -8.97 12.87
N PRO A 69 -1.65 -10.11 13.61
CA PRO A 69 -2.08 -11.38 13.04
C PRO A 69 -3.56 -11.45 12.70
N ASN A 70 -4.36 -10.52 13.22
CA ASN A 70 -5.79 -10.44 12.92
C ASN A 70 -6.10 -9.55 11.72
N SER A 71 -5.10 -8.89 11.15
CA SER A 71 -5.30 -8.04 9.98
C SER A 71 -5.67 -8.87 8.74
N PHE A 72 -6.33 -8.22 7.80
CA PHE A 72 -6.68 -8.84 6.53
C PHE A 72 -5.45 -9.38 5.81
N THR A 73 -4.37 -8.58 5.73
CA THR A 73 -3.17 -9.00 5.02
C THR A 73 -2.49 -10.20 5.68
N ALA A 74 -2.51 -10.27 7.01
CA ALA A 74 -1.97 -11.43 7.73
C ALA A 74 -2.78 -12.69 7.48
N LYS A 75 -4.12 -12.57 7.54
CA LYS A 75 -5.01 -13.72 7.34
C LYS A 75 -4.90 -14.34 5.96
N TYR A 76 -4.73 -13.52 4.94
CA TYR A 76 -4.73 -13.98 3.55
C TYR A 76 -3.33 -14.02 2.93
N ASN A 77 -2.29 -13.83 3.74
CA ASN A 77 -0.89 -13.86 3.30
C ASN A 77 -0.62 -12.88 2.16
N VAL A 78 -1.15 -11.65 2.29
CA VAL A 78 -1.02 -10.59 1.29
C VAL A 78 0.21 -9.77 1.68
N ASP A 79 1.38 -10.23 1.27
CA ASP A 79 2.65 -9.70 1.74
C ASP A 79 3.67 -9.39 0.63
N ARG A 80 3.26 -9.53 -0.64
CA ARG A 80 4.14 -9.25 -1.77
C ARG A 80 3.84 -7.86 -2.30
N LEU A 81 4.84 -6.99 -2.32
CA LEU A 81 4.71 -5.65 -2.90
C LEU A 81 4.80 -5.76 -4.42
N VAL A 82 3.68 -5.58 -5.12
CA VAL A 82 3.63 -5.74 -6.57
C VAL A 82 3.59 -4.41 -7.33
N TYR A 83 3.30 -3.30 -6.62
CA TYR A 83 3.24 -1.98 -7.24
C TYR A 83 3.35 -0.89 -6.16
N PHE A 84 4.00 0.23 -6.48
CA PHE A 84 3.98 1.41 -5.63
C PHE A 84 4.23 2.68 -6.44
N GLU A 85 3.73 3.80 -5.91
CA GLU A 85 3.99 5.16 -6.43
C GLU A 85 4.38 6.05 -5.26
N LYS A 86 5.36 6.92 -5.49
CA LYS A 86 5.85 7.87 -4.48
C LYS A 86 5.23 9.26 -4.70
N PHE A 87 4.98 9.96 -3.60
CA PHE A 87 4.38 11.29 -3.63
C PHE A 87 5.05 12.21 -2.61
N GLN A 88 5.10 13.51 -2.94
CA GLN A 88 5.56 14.55 -2.01
C GLN A 88 4.50 14.89 -0.97
N SER A 89 3.23 14.78 -1.34
CA SER A 89 2.10 15.16 -0.50
C SER A 89 1.33 13.94 -0.04
N VAL A 90 1.00 13.90 1.24
CA VAL A 90 0.13 12.85 1.78
C VAL A 90 -1.26 12.89 1.15
N ASN A 91 -1.76 14.08 0.84
CA ASN A 91 -3.07 14.23 0.21
C ASN A 91 -3.10 13.61 -1.18
N ASP A 92 -2.03 13.77 -1.96
CA ASP A 92 -1.94 13.16 -3.28
C ASP A 92 -1.86 11.63 -3.18
N ALA A 93 -1.11 11.13 -2.22
CA ALA A 93 -1.02 9.68 -1.98
C ALA A 93 -2.37 9.09 -1.58
N ILE A 94 -3.10 9.77 -0.71
CA ILE A 94 -4.45 9.34 -0.28
C ILE A 94 -5.43 9.40 -1.45
N ALA A 95 -5.38 10.47 -2.25
CA ALA A 95 -6.25 10.59 -3.43
C ALA A 95 -6.02 9.43 -4.41
N ARG A 96 -4.75 9.08 -4.64
CA ARG A 96 -4.42 7.95 -5.52
C ARG A 96 -4.90 6.63 -4.95
N GLU A 97 -4.73 6.42 -3.65
CA GLU A 97 -5.21 5.21 -2.97
C GLU A 97 -6.73 5.06 -3.15
N LYS A 98 -7.47 6.13 -2.93
CA LYS A 98 -8.92 6.12 -3.13
C LYS A 98 -9.29 5.83 -4.57
N GLN A 99 -8.60 6.44 -5.52
CA GLN A 99 -8.83 6.19 -6.95
C GLN A 99 -8.62 4.71 -7.29
N LEU A 100 -7.52 4.13 -6.85
CA LEU A 100 -7.21 2.72 -7.12
C LEU A 100 -8.24 1.78 -6.48
N LYS A 101 -8.73 2.11 -5.31
CA LYS A 101 -9.77 1.30 -4.65
C LYS A 101 -11.07 1.28 -5.44
N HIS A 102 -11.40 2.36 -6.15
CA HIS A 102 -12.61 2.44 -6.98
C HIS A 102 -12.47 1.70 -8.31
N TRP A 103 -11.24 1.47 -8.77
CA TRP A 103 -11.01 0.74 -10.01
C TRP A 103 -11.46 -0.71 -9.87
N ASN A 104 -11.93 -1.29 -10.98
CA ASN A 104 -12.19 -2.72 -11.01
C ASN A 104 -10.87 -3.50 -11.00
N ARG A 105 -10.97 -4.80 -10.80
CA ARG A 105 -9.79 -5.66 -10.71
C ARG A 105 -8.92 -5.62 -11.96
N GLU A 106 -9.55 -5.64 -13.12
CA GLU A 106 -8.85 -5.64 -14.40
C GLU A 106 -7.95 -4.42 -14.56
N TRP A 107 -8.43 -3.25 -14.16
CA TRP A 107 -7.65 -2.02 -14.25
C TRP A 107 -6.44 -2.05 -13.29
N LYS A 108 -6.63 -2.58 -12.11
CA LYS A 108 -5.53 -2.74 -11.14
C LYS A 108 -4.47 -3.70 -11.67
N GLU A 109 -4.90 -4.82 -12.25
CA GLU A 109 -3.98 -5.79 -12.84
C GLU A 109 -3.22 -5.20 -14.03
N ARG A 110 -3.89 -4.42 -14.85
CA ARG A 110 -3.25 -3.74 -15.98
C ARG A 110 -2.16 -2.78 -15.48
N LEU A 111 -2.46 -2.01 -14.44
CA LEU A 111 -1.49 -1.08 -13.85
C LEU A 111 -0.26 -1.83 -13.32
N ILE A 112 -0.47 -2.93 -12.63
CA ILE A 112 0.64 -3.76 -12.13
C ILE A 112 1.45 -4.31 -13.31
N ASN A 113 0.78 -4.86 -14.31
CA ASN A 113 1.43 -5.51 -15.45
C ASN A 113 2.26 -4.56 -16.30
N GLU A 114 1.91 -3.27 -16.36
CA GLU A 114 2.69 -2.27 -17.10
C GLU A 114 4.11 -2.14 -16.56
N LYS A 115 4.29 -2.23 -15.24
CA LYS A 115 5.58 -2.02 -14.60
C LYS A 115 6.19 -3.29 -14.01
N ASN A 116 5.37 -4.28 -13.71
CA ASN A 116 5.80 -5.50 -13.04
C ASN A 116 5.02 -6.70 -13.59
N PRO A 117 5.23 -7.05 -14.88
CA PRO A 117 4.43 -8.09 -15.53
C PRO A 117 4.56 -9.47 -14.89
N GLU A 118 5.65 -9.72 -14.20
CA GLU A 118 5.87 -11.00 -13.51
C GLU A 118 5.33 -11.00 -12.07
N TRP A 119 4.83 -9.87 -11.59
CA TRP A 119 4.34 -9.70 -10.21
C TRP A 119 5.40 -10.10 -9.18
N LYS A 120 6.63 -9.70 -9.43
CA LYS A 120 7.72 -9.90 -8.48
C LYS A 120 7.49 -9.08 -7.24
N ASP A 121 8.00 -9.57 -6.11
CA ASP A 121 8.01 -8.78 -4.88
C ASP A 121 9.04 -7.65 -5.04
N LEU A 122 8.57 -6.42 -5.03
CA LEU A 122 9.39 -5.22 -5.23
C LEU A 122 9.99 -4.68 -3.94
N PHE A 123 9.94 -5.43 -2.86
CA PHE A 123 10.37 -4.94 -1.55
C PHE A 123 11.80 -4.40 -1.57
N ASP A 124 12.70 -5.06 -2.26
CA ASP A 124 14.10 -4.65 -2.32
C ASP A 124 14.33 -3.35 -3.11
N TYR A 125 13.32 -2.91 -3.85
CA TYR A 125 13.38 -1.69 -4.67
C TYR A 125 12.58 -0.53 -4.07
N ALA A 126 11.96 -0.76 -2.93
CA ALA A 126 11.07 0.23 -2.32
C ALA A 126 11.80 1.36 -1.59
#